data_afe0fdd27b457cfe169e07c9a3397f85
#
_entry.id   afe0fdd27b457cfe169e07c9a3397f85
#
_cell.length_a   1.000
_cell.length_b   1.000
_cell.length_c   1.000
_cell.angle_alpha   90.00
_cell.angle_beta   90.00
_cell.angle_gamma   90.00
#
_symmetry.space_group_name_H-M   'P 1'
#
loop_
_entity.id
_entity.type
_entity.pdbx_description
1 polymer ?
#
loop_
_entity_poly.entity_id
_entity_poly.type
_entity_poly.pdbx_seq_one_letter_code
_entity_poly.pdbx_strand_id
1 'polypeptide(L)'
;MPTTRLPGVNSTSGARLLSRLMAALGLVVGGALLARPQSLVDRVAPAFPASQLWLARALGVRLLLQHGAVLARPDRTVIRASSAVDLLHAATMVPFVASARYGRAARLSGGLAAAYAALGVAAAPR
;
A
#
# COMPACT_ATOMS: atom_id res chain seq x y z
N MET A 1 -41.12 27.39 -4.14
CA MET A 1 -39.71 27.72 -4.10
C MET A 1 -38.92 26.57 -4.70
N PRO A 2 -38.26 26.76 -5.83
CA PRO A 2 -37.43 25.71 -6.37
C PRO A 2 -36.22 25.54 -5.43
N THR A 3 -36.10 24.37 -4.80
CA THR A 3 -34.92 24.00 -4.06
C THR A 3 -33.78 23.75 -5.05
N THR A 4 -32.88 24.71 -5.16
CA THR A 4 -31.64 24.55 -5.91
C THR A 4 -30.85 23.44 -5.25
N ARG A 5 -30.92 22.20 -5.76
CA ARG A 5 -29.97 21.15 -5.41
C ARG A 5 -28.62 21.65 -5.90
N LEU A 6 -27.79 22.02 -4.95
CA LEU A 6 -26.36 22.16 -5.23
C LEU A 6 -25.89 20.85 -5.86
N PRO A 7 -25.14 20.88 -6.98
CA PRO A 7 -24.57 19.67 -7.54
C PRO A 7 -23.72 19.04 -6.45
N GLY A 8 -24.09 17.84 -6.03
CA GLY A 8 -23.35 17.09 -5.05
C GLY A 8 -21.92 16.98 -5.53
N VAL A 9 -20.98 17.52 -4.77
CA VAL A 9 -19.55 17.31 -4.99
C VAL A 9 -19.39 15.80 -5.09
N ASN A 10 -19.02 15.32 -6.29
CA ASN A 10 -18.98 13.89 -6.61
C ASN A 10 -18.00 13.20 -5.68
N SER A 11 -18.48 12.60 -4.58
CA SER A 11 -17.70 11.78 -3.65
C SER A 11 -16.97 10.64 -4.38
N THR A 12 -17.53 10.18 -5.51
CA THR A 12 -16.91 9.19 -6.40
C THR A 12 -15.64 9.69 -7.09
N SER A 13 -15.56 10.97 -7.47
CA SER A 13 -14.35 11.55 -8.10
C SER A 13 -13.19 11.64 -7.12
N GLY A 14 -13.46 12.07 -5.87
CA GLY A 14 -12.45 12.11 -4.81
C GLY A 14 -11.93 10.72 -4.44
N ALA A 15 -12.81 9.72 -4.35
CA ALA A 15 -12.44 8.33 -4.06
C ALA A 15 -11.57 7.73 -5.17
N ARG A 16 -11.90 7.99 -6.45
CA ARG A 16 -11.10 7.54 -7.59
C ARG A 16 -9.71 8.20 -7.60
N LEU A 17 -9.63 9.49 -7.33
CA LEU A 17 -8.36 10.21 -7.25
C LEU A 17 -7.50 9.64 -6.13
N LEU A 18 -8.07 9.42 -4.95
CA LEU A 18 -7.37 8.81 -3.81
C LEU A 18 -6.83 7.44 -4.17
N SER A 19 -7.64 6.56 -4.77
CA SER A 19 -7.21 5.23 -5.20
C SER A 19 -6.05 5.28 -6.19
N ARG A 20 -6.08 6.21 -7.15
CA ARG A 20 -5.00 6.40 -8.14
C ARG A 20 -3.72 6.92 -7.50
N LEU A 21 -3.82 7.88 -6.59
CA LEU A 21 -2.66 8.44 -5.88
C LEU A 21 -2.01 7.38 -4.98
N MET A 22 -2.80 6.59 -4.27
CA MET A 22 -2.33 5.48 -3.46
C MET A 22 -1.63 4.43 -4.33
N ALA A 23 -2.23 4.05 -5.45
CA ALA A 23 -1.65 3.10 -6.38
C ALA A 23 -0.34 3.61 -7.00
N ALA A 24 -0.28 4.89 -7.39
CA ALA A 24 0.94 5.51 -7.89
C ALA A 24 2.06 5.49 -6.84
N LEU A 25 1.75 5.83 -5.59
CA LEU A 25 2.71 5.76 -4.49
C LEU A 25 3.21 4.32 -4.27
N GLY A 26 2.30 3.34 -4.30
CA GLY A 26 2.65 1.91 -4.20
C GLY A 26 3.59 1.46 -5.32
N LEU A 27 3.38 1.93 -6.55
CA LEU A 27 4.26 1.66 -7.69
C LEU A 27 5.65 2.28 -7.49
N VAL A 28 5.73 3.52 -7.00
CA VAL A 28 7.00 4.19 -6.73
C VAL A 28 7.78 3.46 -5.66
N VAL A 29 7.15 3.12 -4.54
CA VAL A 29 7.78 2.36 -3.45
C VAL A 29 8.18 0.97 -3.92
N GLY A 30 7.31 0.27 -4.64
CA GLY A 30 7.60 -1.06 -5.19
C GLY A 30 8.75 -1.05 -6.17
N GLY A 31 8.79 -0.07 -7.07
CA GLY A 31 9.89 0.13 -8.01
C GLY A 31 11.22 0.43 -7.31
N ALA A 32 11.22 1.27 -6.28
CA ALA A 32 12.40 1.57 -5.49
C ALA A 32 12.93 0.35 -4.73
N LEU A 33 12.05 -0.44 -4.13
CA LEU A 33 12.41 -1.69 -3.44
C LEU A 33 12.99 -2.73 -4.38
N LEU A 34 12.51 -2.79 -5.61
CA LEU A 34 13.02 -3.73 -6.61
C LEU A 34 14.36 -3.26 -7.18
N ALA A 35 14.48 -1.98 -7.53
CA ALA A 35 15.65 -1.42 -8.21
C ALA A 35 16.83 -1.17 -7.25
N ARG A 36 16.56 -0.66 -6.05
CA ARG A 36 17.58 -0.26 -5.07
C ARG A 36 17.22 -0.67 -3.64
N PRO A 37 17.02 -1.96 -3.37
CA PRO A 37 16.59 -2.43 -2.06
C PRO A 37 17.59 -2.08 -0.95
N GLN A 38 18.88 -2.20 -1.21
CA GLN A 38 19.94 -1.89 -0.24
C GLN A 38 19.88 -0.43 0.19
N SER A 39 19.87 0.51 -0.77
CA SER A 39 19.86 1.94 -0.48
C SER A 39 18.63 2.37 0.32
N LEU A 40 17.47 1.80 0.00
CA LEU A 40 16.24 2.12 0.71
C LEU A 40 16.23 1.54 2.12
N VAL A 41 16.60 0.28 2.26
CA VAL A 41 16.65 -0.41 3.56
C VAL A 41 17.67 0.24 4.50
N ASP A 42 18.84 0.62 4.01
CA ASP A 42 19.86 1.31 4.81
C ASP A 42 19.36 2.62 5.40
N ARG A 43 18.47 3.31 4.68
CA ARG A 43 17.90 4.59 5.14
C ARG A 43 16.77 4.42 6.15
N VAL A 44 15.88 3.45 5.92
CA VAL A 44 14.62 3.33 6.70
C VAL A 44 14.67 2.25 7.77
N ALA A 45 15.50 1.22 7.59
CA ALA A 45 15.61 0.09 8.49
C ALA A 45 17.05 -0.47 8.50
N PRO A 46 18.05 0.28 8.98
CA PRO A 46 19.47 -0.07 8.84
C PRO A 46 19.86 -1.38 9.57
N ALA A 47 19.08 -1.81 10.57
CA ALA A 47 19.30 -3.08 11.26
C ALA A 47 18.81 -4.31 10.47
N PHE A 48 18.10 -4.11 9.37
CA PHE A 48 17.59 -5.21 8.55
C PHE A 48 18.75 -5.97 7.90
N PRO A 49 18.77 -7.31 8.00
CA PRO A 49 19.91 -8.10 7.51
C PRO A 49 20.09 -8.00 5.99
N ALA A 50 21.30 -7.71 5.53
CA ALA A 50 21.62 -7.63 4.11
C ALA A 50 21.36 -8.97 3.38
N SER A 51 21.53 -10.11 4.06
CA SER A 51 21.22 -11.44 3.53
C SER A 51 19.74 -11.65 3.23
N GLN A 52 18.86 -10.79 3.74
CA GLN A 52 17.40 -10.87 3.59
C GLN A 52 16.84 -9.80 2.62
N LEU A 53 17.68 -9.15 1.85
CA LEU A 53 17.24 -8.13 0.87
C LEU A 53 16.28 -8.68 -0.20
N TRP A 54 16.29 -9.98 -0.44
CA TRP A 54 15.33 -10.64 -1.31
C TRP A 54 13.89 -10.46 -0.83
N LEU A 55 13.66 -10.34 0.48
CA LEU A 55 12.34 -10.03 1.05
C LEU A 55 11.88 -8.62 0.64
N ALA A 56 12.79 -7.65 0.66
CA ALA A 56 12.51 -6.29 0.19
C ALA A 56 12.14 -6.27 -1.30
N ARG A 57 12.86 -7.04 -2.12
CA ARG A 57 12.54 -7.20 -3.54
C ARG A 57 11.20 -7.90 -3.76
N ALA A 58 10.92 -8.96 -3.00
CA ALA A 58 9.64 -9.66 -3.07
C ALA A 58 8.48 -8.73 -2.70
N LEU A 59 8.64 -7.90 -1.67
CA LEU A 59 7.67 -6.85 -1.34
C LEU A 59 7.50 -5.85 -2.48
N GLY A 60 8.59 -5.44 -3.12
CA GLY A 60 8.57 -4.55 -4.29
C GLY A 60 7.78 -5.15 -5.45
N VAL A 61 8.01 -6.40 -5.80
CA VAL A 61 7.24 -7.11 -6.83
C VAL A 61 5.76 -7.17 -6.46
N ARG A 62 5.43 -7.52 -5.22
CA ARG A 62 4.05 -7.53 -4.73
C ARG A 62 3.38 -6.17 -4.92
N LEU A 63 4.03 -5.10 -4.49
CA LEU A 63 3.49 -3.74 -4.60
C LEU A 63 3.28 -3.33 -6.07
N LEU A 64 4.21 -3.66 -6.96
CA LEU A 64 4.06 -3.39 -8.39
C LEU A 64 2.87 -4.12 -8.99
N LEU A 65 2.72 -5.41 -8.72
CA LEU A 65 1.61 -6.21 -9.24
C LEU A 65 0.27 -5.74 -8.67
N GLN A 66 0.19 -5.52 -7.36
CA GLN A 66 -1.02 -5.11 -6.66
C GLN A 66 -1.49 -3.73 -7.10
N HIS A 67 -0.61 -2.74 -7.07
CA HIS A 67 -0.98 -1.36 -7.42
C HIS A 67 -1.10 -1.15 -8.91
N GLY A 68 -0.37 -1.91 -9.73
CA GLY A 68 -0.57 -1.98 -11.17
C GLY A 68 -1.97 -2.50 -11.52
N ALA A 69 -2.45 -3.53 -10.84
CA ALA A 69 -3.80 -4.05 -11.01
C ALA A 69 -4.87 -3.00 -10.61
N VAL A 70 -4.67 -2.28 -9.51
CA VAL A 70 -5.59 -1.20 -9.08
C VAL A 70 -5.63 -0.06 -10.10
N LEU A 71 -4.50 0.33 -10.69
CA LEU A 71 -4.48 1.36 -11.74
C LEU A 71 -5.15 0.89 -13.03
N ALA A 72 -4.94 -0.36 -13.42
CA ALA A 72 -5.51 -0.92 -14.63
C ALA A 72 -7.03 -1.13 -14.51
N ARG A 73 -7.49 -1.54 -13.34
CA ARG A 73 -8.90 -1.84 -13.07
C ARG A 73 -9.28 -1.38 -11.66
N PRO A 74 -9.58 -0.09 -11.46
CA PRO A 74 -9.92 0.46 -10.15
C PRO A 74 -11.37 0.16 -9.76
N ASP A 75 -11.83 -1.06 -9.97
CA ASP A 75 -13.14 -1.52 -9.57
C ASP A 75 -13.16 -2.00 -8.11
N ARG A 76 -14.38 -2.15 -7.57
CA ARG A 76 -14.61 -2.54 -6.18
C ARG A 76 -13.93 -3.87 -5.82
N THR A 77 -13.97 -4.83 -6.72
CA THR A 77 -13.40 -6.17 -6.48
C THR A 77 -11.88 -6.10 -6.36
N VAL A 78 -11.22 -5.42 -7.29
CA VAL A 78 -9.76 -5.26 -7.28
C VAL A 78 -9.30 -4.47 -6.06
N ILE A 79 -9.98 -3.38 -5.70
CA ILE A 79 -9.64 -2.58 -4.53
C ILE A 79 -9.81 -3.38 -3.24
N ARG A 80 -10.90 -4.16 -3.10
CA ARG A 80 -11.10 -5.03 -1.94
C ARG A 80 -10.09 -6.16 -1.86
N ALA A 81 -9.75 -6.78 -2.97
CA ALA A 81 -8.71 -7.80 -3.03
C ALA A 81 -7.35 -7.23 -2.62
N SER A 82 -7.02 -6.04 -3.11
CA SER A 82 -5.82 -5.30 -2.73
C SER A 82 -5.78 -5.01 -1.23
N SER A 83 -6.88 -4.52 -0.66
CA SER A 83 -7.00 -4.27 0.78
C SER A 83 -6.86 -5.55 1.62
N ALA A 84 -7.40 -6.67 1.14
CA ALA A 84 -7.25 -7.96 1.81
C ALA A 84 -5.79 -8.44 1.82
N VAL A 85 -5.06 -8.25 0.72
CA VAL A 85 -3.63 -8.56 0.63
C VAL A 85 -2.82 -7.68 1.58
N ASP A 86 -3.13 -6.39 1.66
CA ASP A 86 -2.47 -5.48 2.58
C ASP A 86 -2.75 -5.84 4.04
N LEU A 87 -3.98 -6.19 4.38
CA LEU A 87 -4.35 -6.62 5.72
C LEU A 87 -3.63 -7.92 6.11
N LEU A 88 -3.55 -8.87 5.20
CA LEU A 88 -2.80 -10.11 5.41
C LEU A 88 -1.32 -9.82 5.64
N HIS A 89 -0.71 -8.95 4.85
CA HIS A 89 0.68 -8.54 5.04
C HIS A 89 0.88 -7.87 6.40
N ALA A 90 0.02 -6.92 6.77
CA ALA A 90 0.08 -6.28 8.08
C ALA A 90 0.00 -7.31 9.22
N ALA A 91 -0.90 -8.27 9.13
CA ALA A 91 -1.03 -9.34 10.12
C ALA A 91 0.24 -10.21 10.22
N THR A 92 0.87 -10.54 9.09
CA THR A 92 2.11 -11.33 9.06
C THR A 92 3.31 -10.56 9.64
N MET A 93 3.25 -9.25 9.72
CA MET A 93 4.32 -8.43 10.30
C MET A 93 4.25 -8.35 11.83
N VAL A 94 3.10 -8.61 12.43
CA VAL A 94 2.89 -8.49 13.89
C VAL A 94 3.94 -9.26 14.72
N PRO A 95 4.30 -10.51 14.42
CA PRO A 95 5.31 -11.24 15.19
C PRO A 95 6.71 -10.60 15.18
N PHE A 96 6.99 -9.77 14.21
CA PHE A 96 8.31 -9.18 14.00
C PHE A 96 8.49 -7.78 14.57
N VAL A 97 7.41 -7.11 15.00
CA VAL A 97 7.44 -5.69 15.43
C VAL A 97 8.39 -5.42 16.61
N ALA A 98 8.60 -6.41 17.46
CA ALA A 98 9.51 -6.32 18.60
C ALA A 98 10.94 -6.83 18.30
N SER A 99 11.20 -7.33 17.10
CA SER A 99 12.51 -7.82 16.70
C SER A 99 13.53 -6.69 16.59
N ALA A 100 14.74 -6.88 17.12
CA ALA A 100 15.82 -5.90 16.97
C ALA A 100 16.26 -5.73 15.51
N ARG A 101 16.21 -6.80 14.71
CA ARG A 101 16.63 -6.78 13.30
C ARG A 101 15.50 -6.40 12.35
N TYR A 102 14.30 -6.91 12.57
CA TYR A 102 13.17 -6.78 11.66
C TYR A 102 12.11 -5.78 12.11
N GLY A 103 12.12 -5.40 13.39
CA GLY A 103 11.02 -4.65 14.00
C GLY A 103 10.71 -3.34 13.30
N ARG A 104 11.73 -2.56 12.93
CA ARG A 104 11.52 -1.29 12.23
C ARG A 104 10.95 -1.52 10.83
N ALA A 105 11.50 -2.46 10.08
CA ALA A 105 10.97 -2.83 8.77
C ALA A 105 9.54 -3.36 8.86
N ALA A 106 9.25 -4.22 9.85
CA ALA A 106 7.92 -4.75 10.10
C ALA A 106 6.90 -3.66 10.46
N ARG A 107 7.27 -2.71 11.32
CA ARG A 107 6.39 -1.58 11.67
C ARG A 107 6.13 -0.66 10.48
N LEU A 108 7.15 -0.36 9.68
CA LEU A 108 7.00 0.49 8.50
C LEU A 108 6.16 -0.19 7.42
N SER A 109 6.51 -1.42 7.02
CA SER A 109 5.79 -2.13 5.97
C SER A 109 4.39 -2.58 6.41
N GLY A 110 4.26 -3.08 7.62
CA GLY A 110 2.97 -3.48 8.20
C GLY A 110 2.06 -2.29 8.46
N GLY A 111 2.59 -1.20 8.98
CA GLY A 111 1.85 0.05 9.20
C GLY A 111 1.37 0.68 7.90
N LEU A 112 2.23 0.71 6.88
CA LEU A 112 1.85 1.18 5.55
C LEU A 112 0.75 0.30 4.94
N ALA A 113 0.90 -1.02 5.02
CA ALA A 113 -0.11 -1.96 4.53
C ALA A 113 -1.45 -1.80 5.26
N ALA A 114 -1.44 -1.63 6.58
CA ALA A 114 -2.66 -1.38 7.36
C ALA A 114 -3.35 -0.07 6.94
N ALA A 115 -2.58 1.00 6.70
CA ALA A 115 -3.10 2.27 6.19
C ALA A 115 -3.70 2.10 4.79
N TYR A 116 -3.03 1.40 3.89
CA TYR A 116 -3.55 1.09 2.56
C TYR A 116 -4.85 0.27 2.61
N ALA A 117 -4.92 -0.74 3.49
CA ALA A 117 -6.12 -1.53 3.68
C ALA A 117 -7.31 -0.68 4.13
N ALA A 118 -7.11 0.18 5.13
CA ALA A 118 -8.14 1.07 5.65
C ALA A 118 -8.62 2.08 4.61
N LEU A 119 -7.69 2.76 3.92
CA LEU A 119 -8.01 3.74 2.90
C LEU A 119 -8.63 3.09 1.66
N GLY A 120 -8.17 1.91 1.27
CA GLY A 120 -8.74 1.14 0.16
C GLY A 120 -10.20 0.78 0.40
N VAL A 121 -10.53 0.30 1.59
CA VAL A 121 -11.92 -0.01 1.97
C VAL A 121 -12.77 1.26 1.98
N ALA A 122 -12.26 2.36 2.52
CA ALA A 122 -12.96 3.64 2.56
C ALA A 122 -13.19 4.25 1.17
N ALA A 123 -12.24 4.06 0.24
CA ALA A 123 -12.29 4.59 -1.11
C ALA A 123 -12.95 3.64 -2.13
N ALA A 124 -13.29 2.41 -1.74
CA ALA A 124 -13.89 1.44 -2.66
C ALA A 124 -15.23 1.94 -3.21
N PRO A 125 -15.48 1.84 -4.53
CA PRO A 125 -16.76 2.20 -5.12
C PRO A 125 -17.90 1.37 -4.51
N ARG A 126 -19.05 2.00 -4.30
CA ARG A 126 -20.27 1.33 -3.80
C ARG A 126 -20.95 0.53 -4.89
#